data_32662c72a1f94ce9a8c546792f8d7867
#
_entry.id   32662c72a1f94ce9a8c546792f8d7867
#
_cell.length_a   1.000
_cell.length_b   1.000
_cell.length_c   1.000
_cell.angle_alpha   90.00
_cell.angle_beta   90.00
_cell.angle_gamma   90.00
#
_symmetry.space_group_name_H-M   'P 1'
#
loop_
_entity.id
_entity.type
_entity.pdbx_description
1 polymer ?
#
loop_
_entity_poly.entity_id
_entity_poly.type
_entity_poly.pdbx_seq_one_letter_code
_entity_poly.pdbx_strand_id
1 'polypeptide(L)'
;MLELTPHQLSVLEQLAREGFQLVSFPLYPNAVGVRKGNCAALLAPVEGGGVKFAAVPCFLVAGNLSVRVSRGGRQHFVWKKKQVEVTPEREAELERFAAELRALLGVEAR
;
A
#
# COMPACT_ATOMS: atom_id res chain seq x y z
N MET A 1 -1.56 2.46 20.26
CA MET A 1 -0.79 1.30 19.76
C MET A 1 -1.72 0.36 19.00
N LEU A 2 -1.27 -0.14 17.87
CA LEU A 2 -2.05 -1.05 17.06
C LEU A 2 -1.98 -2.46 17.64
N GLU A 3 -3.14 -3.05 17.92
CA GLU A 3 -3.20 -4.41 18.42
C GLU A 3 -3.70 -5.34 17.32
N LEU A 4 -2.99 -6.46 17.15
CA LEU A 4 -3.31 -7.44 16.12
C LEU A 4 -3.58 -8.80 16.75
N THR A 5 -4.59 -9.51 16.22
CA THR A 5 -4.86 -10.87 16.63
C THR A 5 -3.79 -11.81 16.05
N PRO A 6 -3.66 -13.03 16.58
CA PRO A 6 -2.75 -14.03 15.98
C PRO A 6 -3.03 -14.29 14.51
N HIS A 7 -4.30 -14.27 14.10
CA HIS A 7 -4.66 -14.45 12.70
C HIS A 7 -4.15 -13.29 11.84
N GLN A 8 -4.32 -12.06 12.32
CA GLN A 8 -3.83 -10.87 11.61
C GLN A 8 -2.31 -10.87 11.50
N LEU A 9 -1.61 -11.28 12.57
CA LEU A 9 -0.16 -11.42 12.52
C LEU A 9 0.26 -12.47 11.51
N SER A 10 -0.48 -13.57 11.42
CA SER A 10 -0.21 -14.63 10.44
C SER A 10 -0.33 -14.10 9.01
N VAL A 11 -1.34 -13.26 8.73
CA VAL A 11 -1.50 -12.63 7.42
C VAL A 11 -0.29 -11.77 7.10
N LEU A 12 0.16 -10.95 8.05
CA LEU A 12 1.34 -10.09 7.83
C LEU A 12 2.61 -10.90 7.63
N GLU A 13 2.77 -12.02 8.36
CA GLU A 13 3.92 -12.90 8.16
C GLU A 13 3.91 -13.51 6.76
N GLN A 14 2.74 -13.87 6.26
CA GLN A 14 2.62 -14.40 4.91
C GLN A 14 3.02 -13.35 3.87
N LEU A 15 2.61 -12.10 4.07
CA LEU A 15 3.02 -11.00 3.19
C LEU A 15 4.54 -10.86 3.18
N ALA A 16 5.18 -10.95 4.34
CA ALA A 16 6.63 -10.86 4.41
C ALA A 16 7.31 -12.00 3.63
N ARG A 17 6.75 -13.20 3.68
CA ARG A 17 7.29 -14.35 2.93
C ARG A 17 7.13 -14.15 1.43
N GLU A 18 6.14 -13.39 1.00
CA GLU A 18 5.88 -13.10 -0.42
C GLU A 18 6.66 -11.89 -0.93
N GLY A 19 7.57 -11.35 -0.11
CA GLY A 19 8.44 -10.27 -0.53
C GLY A 19 7.98 -8.88 -0.16
N PHE A 20 6.85 -8.74 0.54
CA PHE A 20 6.40 -7.44 1.04
C PHE A 20 7.17 -7.08 2.30
N GLN A 21 7.61 -5.83 2.40
CA GLN A 21 8.26 -5.33 3.60
C GLN A 21 7.23 -4.61 4.46
N LEU A 22 7.25 -4.89 5.75
CA LEU A 22 6.43 -4.15 6.70
C LEU A 22 7.18 -2.88 7.07
N VAL A 23 6.53 -1.73 6.90
CA VAL A 23 7.15 -0.43 7.15
C VAL A 23 6.24 0.42 8.01
N SER A 24 6.84 1.38 8.72
CA SER A 24 6.08 2.30 9.55
C SER A 24 6.02 3.66 8.85
N PHE A 25 4.80 4.21 8.77
CA PHE A 25 4.60 5.56 8.28
C PHE A 25 4.14 6.41 9.47
N PRO A 26 4.98 7.33 9.96
CA PRO A 26 4.69 8.08 11.19
C PRO A 26 3.36 8.84 11.17
N LEU A 27 2.89 9.26 9.97
CA LEU A 27 1.61 9.96 9.86
C LEU A 27 0.40 9.04 10.03
N TYR A 28 0.62 7.72 10.06
CA TYR A 28 -0.48 6.74 10.10
C TYR A 28 -0.19 5.69 11.18
N PRO A 29 -0.21 6.10 12.48
CA PRO A 29 0.19 5.19 13.56
C PRO A 29 -0.76 4.03 13.79
N ASN A 30 -2.00 4.11 13.27
CA ASN A 30 -2.99 3.05 13.45
C ASN A 30 -3.11 2.14 12.23
N ALA A 31 -2.14 2.21 11.32
CA ALA A 31 -2.12 1.37 10.14
C ALA A 31 -0.77 0.70 10.00
N VAL A 32 -0.77 -0.46 9.34
CA VAL A 32 0.46 -1.18 9.02
C VAL A 32 0.82 -0.86 7.57
N GLY A 33 2.02 -0.32 7.37
CA GLY A 33 2.51 -0.08 6.02
C GLY A 33 3.12 -1.35 5.43
N VAL A 34 2.82 -1.61 4.16
CA VAL A 34 3.48 -2.69 3.42
C VAL A 34 4.03 -2.12 2.12
N ARG A 35 5.20 -2.59 1.73
CA ARG A 35 5.92 -2.07 0.59
C ARG A 35 6.51 -3.22 -0.22
N LYS A 36 6.49 -3.07 -1.54
CA LYS A 36 7.19 -3.97 -2.46
C LYS A 36 7.60 -3.18 -3.69
N GLY A 37 8.92 -3.13 -3.96
CA GLY A 37 9.43 -2.29 -5.04
C GLY A 37 9.17 -0.82 -4.76
N ASN A 38 8.53 -0.16 -5.69
CA ASN A 38 8.23 1.28 -5.60
C ASN A 38 6.80 1.57 -5.14
N CYS A 39 6.08 0.56 -4.67
CA CYS A 39 4.68 0.70 -4.29
C CYS A 39 4.48 0.39 -2.82
N ALA A 40 3.45 0.97 -2.24
CA ALA A 40 3.10 0.76 -0.84
C ALA A 40 1.61 0.85 -0.61
N ALA A 41 1.17 0.30 0.50
CA ALA A 41 -0.22 0.37 0.92
C ALA A 41 -0.28 0.47 2.44
N LEU A 42 -1.39 1.00 2.93
CA LEU A 42 -1.71 1.01 4.34
C LEU A 42 -2.78 -0.03 4.61
N LEU A 43 -2.54 -0.87 5.59
CA LEU A 43 -3.46 -1.92 5.99
C LEU A 43 -3.93 -1.66 7.41
N ALA A 44 -5.17 -2.06 7.69
CA ALA A 44 -5.74 -1.94 9.03
C ALA A 44 -6.41 -3.26 9.40
N PRO A 45 -6.39 -3.63 10.70
CA PRO A 45 -7.08 -4.83 11.14
C PRO A 45 -8.60 -4.63 11.04
N VAL A 46 -9.28 -5.71 10.69
CA VAL A 46 -10.74 -5.76 10.68
C VAL A 46 -11.18 -6.38 12.00
N GLU A 47 -12.11 -5.74 12.68
CA GLU A 47 -12.64 -6.27 13.93
C GLU A 47 -13.26 -7.65 13.69
N GLY A 48 -12.77 -8.63 14.45
CA GLY A 48 -13.25 -9.99 14.33
C GLY A 48 -12.77 -10.75 13.12
N GLY A 49 -11.83 -10.19 12.35
CA GLY A 49 -11.41 -10.83 11.11
C GLY A 49 -9.98 -10.52 10.70
N GLY A 50 -9.73 -10.47 9.41
CA GLY A 50 -8.41 -10.32 8.84
C GLY A 50 -7.95 -8.87 8.76
N VAL A 51 -7.37 -8.52 7.62
CA VAL A 51 -6.75 -7.22 7.38
C VAL A 51 -7.32 -6.65 6.09
N LYS A 52 -7.56 -5.36 6.05
CA LYS A 52 -8.11 -4.67 4.88
C LYS A 52 -7.24 -3.48 4.49
N PHE A 53 -7.46 -2.96 3.27
CA PHE A 53 -6.84 -1.69 2.87
C PHE A 53 -7.42 -0.55 3.71
N ALA A 54 -6.53 0.23 4.32
CA ALA A 54 -6.93 1.46 5.01
C ALA A 54 -6.99 2.62 4.04
N ALA A 55 -6.26 2.52 2.92
CA ALA A 55 -6.22 3.53 1.88
C ALA A 55 -5.88 2.87 0.55
N VAL A 56 -6.08 3.58 -0.55
CA VAL A 56 -5.74 3.09 -1.89
C VAL A 56 -4.23 2.88 -1.99
N PRO A 57 -3.76 1.74 -2.55
CA PRO A 57 -2.33 1.55 -2.78
C PRO A 57 -1.75 2.67 -3.63
N CYS A 58 -0.52 3.06 -3.36
CA CYS A 58 0.10 4.17 -4.04
C CYS A 58 1.56 3.89 -4.42
N PHE A 59 2.06 4.68 -5.36
CA PHE A 59 3.46 4.67 -5.76
C PHE A 59 4.24 5.55 -4.78
N LEU A 60 5.43 5.11 -4.37
CA LEU A 60 6.24 5.86 -3.41
C LEU A 60 6.99 6.99 -4.10
N VAL A 61 6.96 8.17 -3.51
CA VAL A 61 7.74 9.34 -3.94
C VAL A 61 8.68 9.71 -2.81
N ALA A 62 9.97 9.65 -3.06
CA ALA A 62 11.00 9.88 -2.05
C ALA A 62 10.78 9.01 -0.80
N GLY A 63 10.30 7.78 -1.01
CA GLY A 63 10.03 6.85 0.09
C GLY A 63 8.78 7.12 0.88
N ASN A 64 7.91 8.03 0.41
CA ASN A 64 6.68 8.42 1.11
C ASN A 64 5.46 8.11 0.28
N LEU A 65 4.33 7.94 0.98
CA LEU A 65 3.05 7.72 0.32
C LEU A 65 2.67 8.95 -0.49
N SER A 66 2.25 8.72 -1.73
CA SER A 66 1.92 9.81 -2.64
C SER A 66 0.41 9.89 -2.87
N VAL A 67 -0.03 11.01 -3.43
CA VAL A 67 -1.38 11.15 -3.96
C VAL A 67 -1.28 11.32 -5.46
N ARG A 68 -2.30 10.84 -6.19
CA ARG A 68 -2.34 10.99 -7.64
C ARG A 68 -3.03 12.30 -7.97
N VAL A 69 -2.35 13.14 -8.76
CA VAL A 69 -2.84 14.47 -9.13
C VAL A 69 -2.76 14.61 -10.64
N SER A 70 -3.79 15.20 -11.23
CA SER A 70 -3.82 15.49 -12.66
C SER A 70 -3.44 16.96 -12.87
N ARG A 71 -2.42 17.19 -13.71
CA ARG A 71 -1.94 18.54 -14.04
C ARG A 71 -1.59 18.62 -15.52
N GLY A 72 -2.16 19.59 -16.22
CA GLY A 72 -1.84 19.81 -17.64
C GLY A 72 -2.10 18.62 -18.52
N GLY A 73 -3.15 17.85 -18.24
CA GLY A 73 -3.49 16.66 -19.02
C GLY A 73 -2.65 15.43 -18.67
N ARG A 74 -1.75 15.52 -17.71
CA ARG A 74 -0.91 14.42 -17.26
C ARG A 74 -1.14 14.12 -15.80
N GLN A 75 -0.97 12.86 -15.41
CA GLN A 75 -1.11 12.45 -14.02
C GLN A 75 0.27 12.30 -13.39
N HIS A 76 0.35 12.66 -12.11
CA HIS A 76 1.57 12.58 -11.33
C HIS A 76 1.28 11.98 -9.97
N PHE A 77 2.26 11.22 -9.44
CA PHE A 77 2.29 10.85 -8.04
C PHE A 77 3.01 11.96 -7.30
N VAL A 78 2.36 12.56 -6.32
CA VAL A 78 2.88 13.77 -5.65
C VAL A 78 3.00 13.55 -4.15
N TRP A 79 4.13 13.95 -3.60
CA TRP A 79 4.35 14.06 -2.16
C TRP A 79 5.06 15.37 -1.87
N LYS A 80 4.35 16.29 -1.22
CA LYS A 80 4.84 17.65 -0.95
C LYS A 80 5.24 18.34 -2.27
N LYS A 81 6.50 18.77 -2.39
CA LYS A 81 6.99 19.46 -3.59
C LYS A 81 7.60 18.51 -4.62
N LYS A 82 7.62 17.21 -4.32
CA LYS A 82 8.19 16.20 -5.20
C LYS A 82 7.10 15.51 -5.99
N GLN A 83 7.40 15.17 -7.24
CA GLN A 83 6.44 14.48 -8.07
C GLN A 83 7.14 13.53 -9.03
N VAL A 84 6.41 12.49 -9.43
CA VAL A 84 6.86 11.51 -10.41
C VAL A 84 5.72 11.31 -11.39
N GLU A 85 5.99 11.40 -12.69
CA GLU A 85 4.95 11.23 -13.69
C GLU A 85 4.41 9.80 -13.67
N VAL A 86 3.10 9.65 -13.87
CA VAL A 86 2.46 8.34 -14.01
C VAL A 86 2.70 7.86 -15.43
N THR A 87 3.69 6.98 -15.60
CA THR A 87 3.97 6.35 -16.88
C THR A 87 3.23 5.01 -16.97
N PRO A 88 3.05 4.45 -18.18
CA PRO A 88 2.42 3.12 -18.30
C PRO A 88 3.15 2.05 -17.48
N GLU A 89 4.48 2.12 -17.40
CA GLU A 89 5.27 1.16 -16.63
C GLU A 89 5.02 1.29 -15.13
N ARG A 90 4.95 2.53 -14.65
CA ARG A 90 4.68 2.78 -13.23
C ARG A 90 3.27 2.40 -12.84
N GLU A 91 2.31 2.70 -13.72
CA GLU A 91 0.92 2.31 -13.50
C GLU A 91 0.77 0.79 -13.48
N ALA A 92 1.44 0.09 -14.38
CA ALA A 92 1.42 -1.37 -14.43
C ALA A 92 2.05 -1.97 -13.17
N GLU A 93 3.14 -1.40 -12.68
CA GLU A 93 3.76 -1.84 -11.44
C GLU A 93 2.80 -1.70 -10.26
N LEU A 94 2.12 -0.56 -10.17
CA LEU A 94 1.15 -0.31 -9.09
C LEU A 94 -0.03 -1.27 -9.18
N GLU A 95 -0.55 -1.52 -10.38
CA GLU A 95 -1.66 -2.44 -10.57
C GLU A 95 -1.29 -3.87 -10.18
N ARG A 96 -0.08 -4.32 -10.55
CA ARG A 96 0.40 -5.65 -10.15
C ARG A 96 0.56 -5.75 -8.64
N PHE A 97 1.12 -4.72 -8.00
CA PHE A 97 1.26 -4.66 -6.56
C PHE A 97 -0.11 -4.78 -5.88
N ALA A 98 -1.07 -3.98 -6.32
CA ALA A 98 -2.41 -3.98 -5.75
C ALA A 98 -3.12 -5.31 -5.93
N ALA A 99 -3.00 -5.91 -7.12
CA ALA A 99 -3.65 -7.19 -7.41
C ALA A 99 -3.05 -8.32 -6.58
N GLU A 100 -1.73 -8.37 -6.48
CA GLU A 100 -1.05 -9.38 -5.67
C GLU A 100 -1.44 -9.26 -4.20
N LEU A 101 -1.46 -8.04 -3.68
CA LEU A 101 -1.80 -7.79 -2.29
C LEU A 101 -3.26 -8.16 -2.00
N ARG A 102 -4.19 -7.82 -2.89
CA ARG A 102 -5.60 -8.21 -2.72
C ARG A 102 -5.75 -9.72 -2.68
N ALA A 103 -5.03 -10.43 -3.55
CA ALA A 103 -5.09 -11.90 -3.57
C ALA A 103 -4.59 -12.50 -2.27
N LEU A 104 -3.50 -11.97 -1.72
CA LEU A 104 -2.93 -12.47 -0.47
C LEU A 104 -3.80 -12.13 0.74
N LEU A 105 -4.49 -11.00 0.70
CA LEU A 105 -5.40 -10.61 1.79
C LEU A 105 -6.75 -11.29 1.68
N GLY A 106 -7.07 -11.91 0.56
CA GLY A 106 -8.38 -12.51 0.34
C GLY A 106 -9.49 -11.48 0.11
N VAL A 107 -9.13 -10.26 -0.25
CA VAL A 107 -10.09 -9.19 -0.53
C VAL A 107 -10.51 -9.27 -1.99
N GLU A 108 -11.82 -9.33 -2.24
CA GLU A 108 -12.31 -9.34 -3.60
C GLU A 108 -12.13 -7.97 -4.25
N ALA A 109 -11.77 -7.99 -5.54
CA ALA A 109 -11.69 -6.79 -6.33
C ALA A 109 -13.10 -6.26 -6.60
N ARG A 110 -13.33 -5.00 -6.25
CA ARG A 110 -14.65 -4.36 -6.44
C ARG A 110 -14.51 -3.03 -7.12
#